data_4f11e1fe841ab6dd6b9fbe51360d191e
#
_entry.id   4f11e1fe841ab6dd6b9fbe51360d191e
#
_cell.length_a   1.000
_cell.length_b   1.000
_cell.length_c   1.000
_cell.angle_alpha   90.00
_cell.angle_beta   90.00
_cell.angle_gamma   90.00
#
_symmetry.space_group_name_H-M   'P 1'
#
loop_
_entity.id
_entity.type
_entity.pdbx_description
1 polymer ?
#
loop_
_entity_poly.entity_id
_entity_poly.type
_entity_poly.pdbx_seq_one_letter_code
_entity_poly.pdbx_strand_id
1 'polypeptide(L)' 'MSQTKREQVISHIRYLREELREMHLSIKDDDHFPDPGELRGILAQLEELLELVEGNTKIQSNSEAA' A
#
# COMPACT_ATOMS: atom_id res chain seq x y z
N MET A 1 2.67 -18.20 15.39
CA MET A 1 2.73 -17.16 15.98
C MET A 1 2.33 -16.06 15.18
N SER A 2 1.64 -15.14 15.66
CA SER A 2 1.20 -14.07 14.90
C SER A 2 2.24 -13.02 14.78
N GLN A 3 2.19 -12.23 13.74
CA GLN A 3 3.14 -11.18 13.59
C GLN A 3 2.73 -10.02 14.43
N THR A 4 3.66 -9.25 14.90
CA THR A 4 3.35 -8.07 15.65
C THR A 4 2.90 -7.03 14.65
N LYS A 5 2.29 -5.97 15.13
CA LYS A 5 1.84 -4.91 14.25
C LYS A 5 3.04 -4.34 13.51
N ARG A 6 4.16 -4.19 14.20
CA ARG A 6 5.35 -3.66 13.58
C ARG A 6 5.79 -4.52 12.41
N GLU A 7 5.76 -5.83 12.58
CA GLU A 7 6.19 -6.73 11.52
C GLU A 7 5.21 -6.71 10.36
N GLN A 8 3.92 -6.56 10.64
CA GLN A 8 2.94 -6.50 9.59
C GLN A 8 3.12 -5.23 8.77
N VAL A 9 3.41 -4.12 9.42
CA VAL A 9 3.62 -2.86 8.72
C VAL A 9 4.86 -2.97 7.84
N ILE A 10 5.92 -3.52 8.39
CA ILE A 10 7.16 -3.66 7.63
C ILE A 10 6.96 -4.54 6.40
N SER A 11 6.27 -5.66 6.58
CA SER A 11 6.04 -6.56 5.47
C SER A 11 5.20 -5.90 4.39
N HIS A 12 4.19 -5.14 4.80
CA HIS A 12 3.31 -4.50 3.86
C HIS A 12 4.07 -3.43 3.07
N ILE A 13 4.91 -2.68 3.74
CA ILE A 13 5.69 -1.65 3.07
C ILE A 13 6.68 -2.29 2.12
N ARG A 14 7.28 -3.41 2.52
CA ARG A 14 8.22 -4.09 1.66
C ARG A 14 7.51 -4.57 0.40
N TYR A 15 6.32 -5.10 0.53
CA TYR A 15 5.57 -5.58 -0.60
C TYR A 15 5.26 -4.43 -1.56
N LEU A 16 4.80 -3.30 -1.04
CA LEU A 16 4.49 -2.16 -1.87
C LEU A 16 5.74 -1.61 -2.56
N ARG A 17 6.85 -1.64 -1.84
CA ARG A 17 8.07 -1.14 -2.40
C ARG A 17 8.50 -1.98 -3.59
N GLU A 18 8.34 -3.30 -3.50
CA GLU A 18 8.71 -4.16 -4.60
C GLU A 18 7.79 -3.94 -5.79
N GLU A 19 6.50 -3.75 -5.54
CA GLU A 19 5.58 -3.53 -6.63
C GLU A 19 5.90 -2.21 -7.34
N LEU A 20 6.16 -1.17 -6.57
CA LEU A 20 6.47 0.12 -7.17
C LEU A 20 7.80 0.09 -7.90
N ARG A 21 8.74 -0.67 -7.37
CA ARG A 21 10.03 -0.75 -8.01
C ARG A 21 9.92 -1.42 -9.36
N GLU A 22 9.11 -2.47 -9.46
CA GLU A 22 8.95 -3.15 -10.71
C GLU A 22 8.28 -2.26 -11.74
N MET A 23 7.31 -1.45 -11.31
CA MET A 23 6.68 -0.52 -12.21
C MET A 23 7.69 0.50 -12.70
N HIS A 24 8.54 0.96 -11.79
CA HIS A 24 9.54 1.95 -12.12
C HIS A 24 10.50 1.39 -13.17
N LEU A 25 10.95 0.15 -12.98
CA LEU A 25 11.90 -0.44 -13.91
C LEU A 25 11.26 -0.70 -15.27
N SER A 26 9.99 -1.06 -15.30
CA SER A 26 9.33 -1.29 -16.55
C SER A 26 9.25 0.00 -17.36
N ILE A 27 8.96 1.11 -16.71
CA ILE A 27 8.91 2.37 -17.42
C ILE A 27 10.30 2.77 -17.88
N LYS A 28 11.26 2.62 -16.99
CA LYS A 28 12.60 3.04 -17.30
C LYS A 28 13.25 2.23 -18.40
N ASP A 29 13.09 0.93 -18.35
CA ASP A 29 13.76 0.06 -19.30
C ASP A 29 12.97 -0.23 -20.56
N ASP A 30 11.66 -0.34 -20.46
CA ASP A 30 10.84 -0.73 -21.58
C ASP A 30 9.80 0.29 -21.99
N ASP A 31 9.75 1.42 -21.32
CA ASP A 31 8.76 2.42 -21.60
C ASP A 31 7.37 1.82 -21.43
N HIS A 32 7.25 0.85 -20.58
CA HIS A 32 5.96 0.20 -20.36
C HIS A 32 5.31 0.81 -19.13
N PHE A 33 4.19 1.49 -19.32
CA PHE A 33 3.50 2.13 -18.21
C PHE A 33 2.54 1.17 -17.53
N PRO A 34 2.36 1.28 -16.24
CA PRO A 34 1.46 0.39 -15.53
C PRO A 34 0.02 0.69 -15.91
N ASP A 35 -0.83 -0.31 -15.86
CA ASP A 35 -2.22 -0.12 -16.12
C ASP A 35 -2.88 0.62 -14.98
N PRO A 36 -3.94 1.37 -15.28
CA PRO A 36 -4.68 2.03 -14.20
C PRO A 36 -5.14 1.05 -13.14
N GLY A 37 -5.46 -0.18 -13.55
CA GLY A 37 -5.89 -1.17 -12.57
C GLY A 37 -4.79 -1.54 -11.59
N GLU A 38 -3.54 -1.58 -12.08
CA GLU A 38 -2.43 -1.89 -11.20
C GLU A 38 -2.25 -0.76 -10.20
N LEU A 39 -2.41 0.47 -10.65
CA LEU A 39 -2.26 1.60 -9.76
C LEU A 39 -3.38 1.64 -8.73
N ARG A 40 -4.59 1.26 -9.12
CA ARG A 40 -5.67 1.21 -8.16
C ARG A 40 -5.41 0.13 -7.13
N GLY A 41 -4.78 -0.97 -7.55
CA GLY A 41 -4.41 -2.02 -6.61
C GLY A 41 -3.42 -1.52 -5.57
N ILE A 42 -2.45 -0.71 -6.01
CA ILE A 42 -1.48 -0.15 -5.09
C ILE A 42 -2.18 0.80 -4.14
N LEU A 43 -3.12 1.59 -4.65
CA LEU A 43 -3.84 2.52 -3.80
C LEU A 43 -4.62 1.76 -2.73
N ALA A 44 -5.27 0.67 -3.10
CA ALA A 44 -6.00 -0.12 -2.13
C ALA A 44 -5.06 -0.68 -1.06
N GLN A 45 -3.87 -1.10 -1.47
CA GLN A 45 -2.90 -1.62 -0.52
C GLN A 45 -2.43 -0.51 0.43
N LEU A 46 -2.30 0.70 -0.09
CA LEU A 46 -1.90 1.81 0.76
C LEU A 46 -2.99 2.13 1.77
N GLU A 47 -4.24 2.00 1.36
CA GLU A 47 -5.33 2.25 2.29
C GLU A 47 -5.34 1.21 3.39
N GLU A 48 -5.04 -0.05 3.04
CA GLU A 48 -4.98 -1.09 4.05
C GLU A 48 -3.83 -0.82 5.00
N LEU A 49 -2.71 -0.34 4.47
CA LEU A 49 -1.58 -0.02 5.31
C LEU A 49 -1.93 1.12 6.26
N LEU A 50 -2.65 2.10 5.76
CA LEU A 50 -3.04 3.22 6.58
C LEU A 50 -3.92 2.75 7.74
N GLU A 51 -4.87 1.87 7.44
CA GLU A 51 -5.72 1.34 8.49
C GLU A 51 -4.91 0.55 9.51
N LEU A 52 -3.94 -0.21 9.04
CA LEU A 52 -3.12 -0.98 9.94
C LEU A 52 -2.34 -0.07 10.88
N VAL A 53 -1.79 1.00 10.35
CA VAL A 53 -1.00 1.91 11.15
C VAL A 53 -1.89 2.67 12.12
N GLU A 54 -3.08 3.04 11.69
CA GLU A 54 -3.99 3.77 12.56
C GLU A 54 -4.66 2.90 13.59
N GLY A 55 -4.60 1.59 13.42
CA GLY A 55 -5.15 0.75 14.46
C GLY A 55 -6.63 0.67 14.40
N ASN A 56 -7.15 0.46 13.36
CA ASN A 56 -8.50 0.24 13.25
C ASN A 56 -9.37 1.30 13.71
N THR A 57 -9.05 2.45 13.53
CA THR A 57 -9.89 3.43 13.99
C THR A 57 -10.74 3.84 12.89
N LYS A 58 -11.07 3.03 12.02
CA LYS A 58 -11.88 3.36 11.01
C LYS A 58 -13.06 4.07 11.39
N ILE A 59 -13.48 3.90 12.48
CA ILE A 59 -14.58 4.50 12.89
C ILE A 59 -14.47 5.90 12.82
N GLN A 60 -13.61 6.43 13.42
CA GLN A 60 -13.51 7.70 13.44
C GLN A 60 -13.15 8.27 12.28
N SER A 61 -12.69 7.66 11.53
CA SER A 61 -12.24 8.24 10.46
C SER A 61 -13.21 9.08 9.91
N ASN A 62 -14.21 8.81 9.92
CA ASN A 62 -15.06 9.49 9.32
C ASN A 62 -15.29 10.67 9.93
N SER A 63 -15.06 10.66 10.95
CA SER A 63 -15.40 11.76 11.56
C SER A 63 -14.67 12.83 11.00
N GLU A 64 -13.80 12.76 10.68
CA GLU A 64 -13.14 13.73 10.25
C GLU A 64 -13.61 14.30 9.31
N ALA A 65 -13.93 13.85 8.88
CA ALA A 65 -14.32 14.31 7.95
C ALA A 65 -14.93 15.32 8.30
N ALA A 66 -15.13 15.47 8.79
CA ALA A 66 -15.75 16.37 9.05
C ALA A 66 -15.60 17.15 8.82
#